data_b27488e771af07d63d8a3e290697b477
#
_entry.id   b27488e771af07d63d8a3e290697b477
#
_cell.length_a   1.000
_cell.length_b   1.000
_cell.length_c   1.000
_cell.angle_alpha   90.00
_cell.angle_beta   90.00
_cell.angle_gamma   90.00
#
_symmetry.space_group_name_H-M   'P 1'
#
loop_
_entity.id
_entity.type
_entity.pdbx_description
1 polymer ?
#
loop_
_entity_poly.entity_id
_entity_poly.type
_entity_poly.pdbx_seq_one_letter_code
_entity_poly.pdbx_strand_id
1 'polypeptide(L)'
;MTVTDSKADTAKLDAALEHLTADHSVLRLSETEAERRSGYQADSERMIMNMGPQHPSTHGVLRLVLELEGEIVTRSKPVIGYLHTGMEKTGEELTYAQGCTNVTRMDYASPLFNELAFSLATEKLLGIEVPERAQWIRMLMCEMNRLGSHLLFMATNGMDLGAVSMMLYGWREREEVLRFLEMVTGLRMNHNYIRPGGVAADLPDGWRDSVIKILETLPHRLAEFDTLLTGQPIWRERLQGVGVITAEECLALGTTGPILRSTGFAWDLRRDQPYLRYDDVDFDVVVGTYGDCVLLLANQVAEAIHAEFPDTLVGFLAYGRA
;
A
#
# COMPACT_ATOMS: atom_id res chain seq x y z
N MET A 1 -39.87 5.70 -17.36
CA MET A 1 -38.72 4.87 -17.77
C MET A 1 -39.08 3.45 -17.43
N THR A 2 -39.29 2.63 -18.43
CA THR A 2 -39.94 1.32 -18.34
C THR A 2 -38.92 0.22 -18.04
N VAL A 3 -39.27 -0.66 -17.10
CA VAL A 3 -38.51 -1.79 -16.54
C VAL A 3 -38.33 -2.95 -17.56
N THR A 4 -38.02 -2.70 -18.81
CA THR A 4 -37.93 -3.76 -19.83
C THR A 4 -36.51 -4.08 -20.30
N ASP A 5 -35.46 -3.39 -19.84
CA ASP A 5 -34.08 -3.63 -20.30
C ASP A 5 -33.22 -4.53 -19.38
N SER A 6 -33.74 -4.94 -18.22
CA SER A 6 -32.91 -5.69 -17.25
C SER A 6 -32.61 -7.15 -17.64
N LYS A 7 -33.44 -7.78 -18.48
CA LYS A 7 -33.22 -9.19 -18.90
C LYS A 7 -32.23 -9.33 -20.06
N ALA A 8 -32.12 -8.34 -20.93
CA ALA A 8 -31.13 -8.34 -22.00
C ALA A 8 -29.73 -8.03 -21.49
N ASP A 9 -29.64 -7.19 -20.45
CA ASP A 9 -28.35 -6.85 -19.82
C ASP A 9 -27.85 -7.95 -18.90
N THR A 10 -28.74 -8.66 -18.17
CA THR A 10 -28.36 -9.86 -17.42
C THR A 10 -27.85 -10.97 -18.33
N ALA A 11 -28.50 -11.22 -19.48
CA ALA A 11 -28.05 -12.23 -20.43
C ALA A 11 -26.69 -11.90 -21.07
N LYS A 12 -26.40 -10.61 -21.30
CA LYS A 12 -25.08 -10.14 -21.77
C LYS A 12 -24.02 -10.24 -20.67
N LEU A 13 -24.40 -9.98 -19.44
CA LEU A 13 -23.52 -10.11 -18.28
C LEU A 13 -23.20 -11.60 -18.01
N ASP A 14 -24.19 -12.47 -18.10
CA ASP A 14 -24.02 -13.92 -17.94
C ASP A 14 -23.16 -14.51 -19.09
N ALA A 15 -23.35 -14.06 -20.32
CA ALA A 15 -22.50 -14.46 -21.45
C ALA A 15 -21.06 -13.92 -21.34
N ALA A 16 -20.88 -12.69 -20.82
CA ALA A 16 -19.56 -12.13 -20.53
C ALA A 16 -18.89 -12.84 -19.34
N LEU A 17 -19.66 -13.21 -18.33
CA LEU A 17 -19.20 -14.03 -17.21
C LEU A 17 -18.85 -15.45 -17.64
N GLU A 18 -19.62 -16.07 -18.53
CA GLU A 18 -19.28 -17.36 -19.14
C GLU A 18 -18.00 -17.28 -19.97
N HIS A 19 -17.80 -16.19 -20.72
CA HIS A 19 -16.59 -15.98 -21.51
C HIS A 19 -15.36 -15.73 -20.63
N LEU A 20 -15.51 -14.97 -19.55
CA LEU A 20 -14.48 -14.74 -18.54
C LEU A 20 -14.19 -16.01 -17.72
N THR A 21 -15.20 -16.83 -17.45
CA THR A 21 -15.05 -18.10 -16.73
C THR A 21 -14.48 -19.21 -17.60
N ALA A 22 -14.70 -19.20 -18.93
CA ALA A 22 -14.17 -20.21 -19.84
C ALA A 22 -12.67 -20.05 -20.12
N ASP A 23 -12.17 -18.81 -20.19
CA ASP A 23 -10.76 -18.54 -20.55
C ASP A 23 -9.87 -18.14 -19.35
N HIS A 24 -10.46 -17.62 -18.29
CA HIS A 24 -9.77 -17.17 -17.09
C HIS A 24 -10.37 -17.72 -15.81
N SER A 25 -10.93 -18.92 -15.80
CA SER A 25 -11.53 -19.52 -14.61
C SER A 25 -10.49 -19.80 -13.52
N VAL A 26 -10.07 -18.70 -12.92
CA VAL A 26 -9.25 -18.64 -11.70
C VAL A 26 -10.03 -19.17 -10.50
N LEU A 27 -11.35 -19.31 -10.60
CA LEU A 27 -12.23 -19.31 -9.43
C LEU A 27 -12.69 -20.65 -8.91
N ARG A 28 -12.61 -21.75 -9.65
CA ARG A 28 -13.11 -23.06 -9.19
C ARG A 28 -12.41 -24.23 -9.89
N LEU A 29 -11.10 -24.33 -9.80
CA LEU A 29 -10.48 -25.59 -10.09
C LEU A 29 -10.55 -26.45 -8.84
N SER A 30 -11.36 -27.52 -8.87
CA SER A 30 -11.11 -28.67 -8.03
C SER A 30 -9.68 -29.17 -8.32
N GLU A 31 -9.03 -29.81 -7.37
CA GLU A 31 -7.68 -30.37 -7.56
C GLU A 31 -7.60 -31.18 -8.88
N THR A 32 -8.62 -31.98 -9.17
CA THR A 32 -8.77 -32.77 -10.40
C THR A 32 -8.86 -31.94 -11.68
N GLU A 33 -9.39 -30.74 -11.65
CA GLU A 33 -9.54 -29.88 -12.82
C GLU A 33 -8.28 -29.02 -13.07
N ALA A 34 -7.55 -28.68 -12.00
CA ALA A 34 -6.21 -28.13 -12.07
C ALA A 34 -5.24 -29.14 -12.69
N GLU A 35 -5.31 -30.40 -12.32
CA GLU A 35 -4.54 -31.51 -12.90
C GLU A 35 -4.80 -31.70 -14.38
N ARG A 36 -6.06 -31.69 -14.83
CA ARG A 36 -6.41 -31.83 -16.27
C ARG A 36 -5.95 -30.67 -17.12
N ARG A 37 -6.00 -29.44 -16.61
CA ARG A 37 -5.61 -28.23 -17.36
C ARG A 37 -4.11 -27.96 -17.35
N SER A 38 -3.37 -28.48 -16.39
CA SER A 38 -1.92 -28.39 -16.35
C SER A 38 -1.22 -29.33 -17.35
N GLY A 39 -1.98 -30.23 -18.02
CA GLY A 39 -1.39 -31.26 -18.85
C GLY A 39 -0.62 -32.29 -18.03
N TYR A 40 -1.02 -32.49 -16.78
CA TYR A 40 -0.39 -33.43 -15.86
C TYR A 40 -0.34 -34.83 -16.49
N GLN A 41 0.87 -35.30 -16.74
CA GLN A 41 1.18 -36.69 -17.02
C GLN A 41 1.64 -37.33 -15.73
N ALA A 42 1.09 -38.48 -15.39
CA ALA A 42 1.34 -39.19 -14.13
C ALA A 42 2.84 -39.57 -13.87
N ASP A 43 3.69 -39.38 -14.87
CA ASP A 43 5.13 -39.65 -14.79
C ASP A 43 5.97 -38.39 -14.46
N SER A 44 5.37 -37.21 -14.23
CA SER A 44 6.11 -36.02 -13.86
C SER A 44 6.18 -35.89 -12.32
N GLU A 45 7.35 -35.60 -11.79
CA GLU A 45 7.57 -35.29 -10.36
C GLU A 45 6.95 -33.96 -9.93
N ARG A 46 5.99 -33.44 -10.72
CA ARG A 46 5.33 -32.16 -10.47
C ARG A 46 4.23 -32.30 -9.44
N MET A 47 4.25 -31.43 -8.45
CA MET A 47 3.26 -31.35 -7.40
C MET A 47 2.51 -30.01 -7.49
N ILE A 48 1.18 -30.04 -7.32
CA ILE A 48 0.39 -28.84 -7.18
C ILE A 48 0.06 -28.66 -5.70
N MET A 49 0.45 -27.51 -5.16
CA MET A 49 0.23 -27.13 -3.78
C MET A 49 -0.56 -25.83 -3.67
N ASN A 50 -1.49 -25.79 -2.70
CA ASN A 50 -2.18 -24.56 -2.33
C ASN A 50 -1.53 -23.97 -1.09
N MET A 51 -1.03 -22.74 -1.20
CA MET A 51 -0.53 -21.95 -0.08
C MET A 51 -1.56 -20.86 0.25
N GLY A 52 -2.13 -20.93 1.45
CA GLY A 52 -3.19 -20.03 1.87
C GLY A 52 -4.62 -20.43 1.45
N PRO A 53 -5.67 -19.68 1.85
CA PRO A 53 -5.60 -18.37 2.52
C PRO A 53 -5.14 -18.42 3.99
N GLN A 54 -5.34 -19.51 4.70
CA GLN A 54 -4.82 -19.69 6.05
C GLN A 54 -3.35 -20.14 5.98
N HIS A 55 -2.45 -19.18 5.90
CA HIS A 55 -1.00 -19.42 5.91
C HIS A 55 -0.30 -18.14 6.40
N PRO A 56 0.76 -18.21 7.20
CA PRO A 56 1.47 -17.03 7.70
C PRO A 56 1.94 -16.09 6.59
N SER A 57 2.50 -16.63 5.51
CA SER A 57 3.04 -15.83 4.39
C SER A 57 1.97 -15.28 3.44
N THR A 58 0.71 -15.65 3.59
CA THR A 58 -0.41 -15.14 2.79
C THR A 58 -1.34 -14.23 3.60
N HIS A 59 -0.97 -13.93 4.83
CA HIS A 59 -1.66 -13.02 5.75
C HIS A 59 -3.15 -13.33 5.95
N GLY A 60 -3.58 -14.59 5.71
CA GLY A 60 -4.94 -15.06 5.89
C GLY A 60 -5.92 -14.71 4.76
N VAL A 61 -5.48 -13.96 3.73
CA VAL A 61 -6.36 -13.38 2.69
C VAL A 61 -5.89 -13.62 1.26
N LEU A 62 -4.75 -14.26 1.04
CA LEU A 62 -4.21 -14.61 -0.27
C LEU A 62 -4.10 -16.12 -0.39
N ARG A 63 -4.50 -16.66 -1.53
CA ARG A 63 -4.23 -18.04 -1.92
C ARG A 63 -3.29 -18.06 -3.12
N LEU A 64 -2.22 -18.83 -3.03
CA LEU A 64 -1.34 -19.12 -4.14
C LEU A 64 -1.48 -20.59 -4.54
N VAL A 65 -1.75 -20.85 -5.81
CA VAL A 65 -1.67 -22.18 -6.38
C VAL A 65 -0.28 -22.32 -7.02
N LEU A 66 0.54 -23.18 -6.47
CA LEU A 66 1.93 -23.38 -6.88
C LEU A 66 2.09 -24.72 -7.61
N GLU A 67 2.77 -24.70 -8.75
CA GLU A 67 3.30 -25.91 -9.39
C GLU A 67 4.78 -26.05 -8.97
N LEU A 68 5.10 -27.17 -8.40
CA LEU A 68 6.43 -27.47 -7.87
C LEU A 68 7.05 -28.64 -8.64
N GLU A 69 8.33 -28.52 -8.93
CA GLU A 69 9.19 -29.62 -9.36
C GLU A 69 10.27 -29.84 -8.29
N GLY A 70 10.04 -30.83 -7.43
CA GLY A 70 10.73 -30.90 -6.15
C GLY A 70 10.39 -29.68 -5.27
N GLU A 71 11.39 -28.88 -4.93
CA GLU A 71 11.23 -27.63 -4.15
C GLU A 71 11.22 -26.35 -5.02
N ILE A 72 11.34 -26.50 -6.34
CA ILE A 72 11.38 -25.37 -7.26
C ILE A 72 9.96 -25.01 -7.69
N VAL A 73 9.58 -23.76 -7.50
CA VAL A 73 8.32 -23.22 -8.02
C VAL A 73 8.47 -22.98 -9.52
N THR A 74 7.79 -23.78 -10.33
CA THR A 74 7.78 -23.64 -11.79
C THR A 74 6.68 -22.71 -12.29
N ARG A 75 5.58 -22.64 -11.54
CA ARG A 75 4.46 -21.74 -11.81
C ARG A 75 3.76 -21.31 -10.55
N SER A 76 3.34 -20.05 -10.52
CA SER A 76 2.52 -19.50 -9.44
C SER A 76 1.28 -18.82 -10.00
N LYS A 77 0.12 -19.10 -9.39
CA LYS A 77 -1.15 -18.47 -9.73
C LYS A 77 -1.79 -17.87 -8.49
N PRO A 78 -1.84 -16.53 -8.37
CA PRO A 78 -2.54 -15.88 -7.27
C PRO A 78 -4.06 -16.02 -7.44
N VAL A 79 -4.74 -16.29 -6.34
CA VAL A 79 -6.20 -16.30 -6.23
C VAL A 79 -6.60 -15.26 -5.20
N ILE A 80 -7.17 -14.17 -5.68
CA ILE A 80 -7.60 -13.02 -4.88
C ILE A 80 -9.10 -13.05 -4.63
N GLY A 81 -9.60 -12.13 -3.80
CA GLY A 81 -11.03 -11.99 -3.51
C GLY A 81 -11.42 -12.33 -2.07
N TYR A 82 -10.53 -12.89 -1.28
CA TYR A 82 -10.82 -13.21 0.13
C TYR A 82 -11.01 -11.98 1.02
N LEU A 83 -10.57 -10.81 0.57
CA LEU A 83 -10.75 -9.52 1.23
C LEU A 83 -11.81 -8.64 0.54
N HIS A 84 -12.52 -9.18 -0.46
CA HIS A 84 -13.53 -8.42 -1.19
C HIS A 84 -14.77 -8.17 -0.31
N THR A 85 -15.11 -6.90 -0.12
CA THR A 85 -16.25 -6.44 0.71
C THR A 85 -17.30 -5.69 -0.08
N GLY A 86 -17.20 -5.62 -1.41
CA GLY A 86 -18.13 -4.90 -2.28
C GLY A 86 -18.05 -3.38 -2.13
N MET A 87 -16.85 -2.85 -1.92
CA MET A 87 -16.64 -1.41 -1.64
C MET A 87 -17.10 -0.50 -2.77
N GLU A 88 -16.94 -0.92 -4.01
CA GLU A 88 -17.39 -0.20 -5.19
C GLU A 88 -18.92 -0.04 -5.17
N LYS A 89 -19.62 -1.12 -4.86
CA LYS A 89 -21.09 -1.10 -4.78
C LYS A 89 -21.60 -0.25 -3.61
N THR A 90 -20.92 -0.33 -2.48
CA THR A 90 -21.18 0.55 -1.33
C THR A 90 -20.96 2.02 -1.71
N GLY A 91 -19.88 2.30 -2.47
CA GLY A 91 -19.56 3.66 -2.92
C GLY A 91 -20.65 4.28 -3.82
N GLU A 92 -21.35 3.49 -4.63
CA GLU A 92 -22.48 3.96 -5.45
C GLU A 92 -23.68 4.43 -4.62
N GLU A 93 -23.87 3.86 -3.44
CA GLU A 93 -25.02 4.15 -2.56
C GLU A 93 -24.76 5.32 -1.58
N LEU A 94 -23.50 5.72 -1.40
CA LEU A 94 -23.10 6.74 -0.44
C LEU A 94 -23.07 8.13 -1.06
N THR A 95 -23.38 9.14 -0.24
CA THR A 95 -23.08 10.54 -0.60
C THR A 95 -21.58 10.81 -0.51
N TYR A 96 -21.08 11.87 -1.16
CA TYR A 96 -19.67 12.26 -1.08
C TYR A 96 -19.19 12.50 0.37
N ALA A 97 -20.02 13.05 1.23
CA ALA A 97 -19.69 13.24 2.64
C ALA A 97 -19.53 11.91 3.40
N GLN A 98 -20.31 10.90 3.05
CA GLN A 98 -20.22 9.55 3.63
C GLN A 98 -19.11 8.71 2.98
N GLY A 99 -18.76 9.01 1.73
CA GLY A 99 -17.77 8.26 0.95
C GLY A 99 -16.40 8.17 1.64
N CYS A 100 -15.99 9.21 2.38
CA CYS A 100 -14.73 9.20 3.12
C CYS A 100 -14.64 8.01 4.10
N THR A 101 -15.74 7.63 4.74
CA THR A 101 -15.77 6.47 5.67
C THR A 101 -15.64 5.13 4.96
N ASN A 102 -15.98 5.08 3.67
CA ASN A 102 -15.82 3.88 2.86
C ASN A 102 -14.40 3.77 2.31
N VAL A 103 -13.88 4.85 1.69
CA VAL A 103 -12.57 4.81 1.03
C VAL A 103 -11.41 4.67 2.01
N THR A 104 -11.54 5.18 3.24
CA THR A 104 -10.49 5.05 4.27
C THR A 104 -10.14 3.58 4.58
N ARG A 105 -11.03 2.63 4.25
CA ARG A 105 -10.88 1.18 4.49
C ARG A 105 -10.35 0.40 3.30
N MET A 106 -10.11 1.03 2.15
CA MET A 106 -9.65 0.35 0.94
C MET A 106 -8.23 -0.17 1.14
N ASP A 107 -7.26 0.72 1.28
CA ASP A 107 -5.92 0.40 1.74
C ASP A 107 -5.78 0.80 3.21
N TYR A 108 -6.03 -0.13 4.10
CA TYR A 108 -6.00 0.13 5.53
C TYR A 108 -4.60 0.41 6.11
N ALA A 109 -3.54 0.16 5.35
CA ALA A 109 -2.19 0.57 5.69
C ALA A 109 -1.92 2.06 5.37
N SER A 110 -2.71 2.65 4.45
CA SER A 110 -2.58 4.03 3.99
C SER A 110 -3.93 4.78 3.97
N PRO A 111 -4.74 4.71 5.04
CA PRO A 111 -6.11 5.23 5.05
C PRO A 111 -6.21 6.71 4.71
N LEU A 112 -5.28 7.54 5.18
CA LEU A 112 -5.29 8.98 4.93
C LEU A 112 -4.99 9.34 3.47
N PHE A 113 -4.23 8.52 2.75
CA PHE A 113 -4.03 8.71 1.31
C PHE A 113 -5.30 8.38 0.51
N ASN A 114 -6.06 7.38 0.91
CA ASN A 114 -7.35 7.07 0.30
C ASN A 114 -8.33 8.24 0.50
N GLU A 115 -8.39 8.77 1.72
CA GLU A 115 -9.22 9.94 2.05
C GLU A 115 -8.79 11.17 1.25
N LEU A 116 -7.47 11.39 1.11
CA LEU A 116 -6.92 12.50 0.37
C LEU A 116 -7.28 12.42 -1.12
N ALA A 117 -7.04 11.27 -1.76
CA ALA A 117 -7.35 11.09 -3.18
C ALA A 117 -8.83 11.32 -3.48
N PHE A 118 -9.72 10.77 -2.64
CA PHE A 118 -11.15 10.97 -2.75
C PHE A 118 -11.54 12.43 -2.54
N SER A 119 -10.98 13.10 -1.53
CA SER A 119 -11.27 14.50 -1.22
C SER A 119 -10.81 15.44 -2.33
N LEU A 120 -9.57 15.26 -2.85
CA LEU A 120 -9.05 16.05 -3.97
C LEU A 120 -9.90 15.88 -5.24
N ALA A 121 -10.33 14.66 -5.55
CA ALA A 121 -11.23 14.42 -6.70
C ALA A 121 -12.58 15.12 -6.54
N THR A 122 -13.17 15.04 -5.36
CA THR A 122 -14.44 15.68 -5.03
C THR A 122 -14.34 17.20 -5.06
N GLU A 123 -13.28 17.76 -4.48
CA GLU A 123 -12.98 19.19 -4.46
C GLU A 123 -12.81 19.76 -5.87
N LYS A 124 -12.04 19.03 -6.71
CA LYS A 124 -11.86 19.40 -8.11
C LYS A 124 -13.19 19.40 -8.88
N LEU A 125 -14.04 18.40 -8.63
CA LEU A 125 -15.35 18.30 -9.28
C LEU A 125 -16.29 19.43 -8.88
N LEU A 126 -16.27 19.83 -7.61
CA LEU A 126 -17.18 20.83 -7.04
C LEU A 126 -16.59 22.25 -7.05
N GLY A 127 -15.32 22.43 -7.42
CA GLY A 127 -14.63 23.72 -7.39
C GLY A 127 -14.43 24.26 -5.96
N ILE A 128 -14.22 23.38 -4.99
CA ILE A 128 -14.02 23.75 -3.58
C ILE A 128 -12.55 24.14 -3.37
N GLU A 129 -12.33 25.34 -2.81
CA GLU A 129 -11.01 25.77 -2.35
C GLU A 129 -10.78 25.33 -0.90
N VAL A 130 -9.61 24.70 -0.67
CA VAL A 130 -9.21 24.21 0.65
C VAL A 130 -8.31 25.24 1.34
N PRO A 131 -8.60 25.63 2.60
CA PRO A 131 -7.75 26.55 3.34
C PRO A 131 -6.30 26.06 3.42
N GLU A 132 -5.35 26.99 3.33
CA GLU A 132 -3.91 26.66 3.30
C GLU A 132 -3.47 25.84 4.53
N ARG A 133 -3.92 26.21 5.72
CA ARG A 133 -3.66 25.45 6.95
C ARG A 133 -4.11 24.00 6.83
N ALA A 134 -5.28 23.74 6.27
CA ALA A 134 -5.78 22.39 6.08
C ALA A 134 -4.94 21.59 5.07
N GLN A 135 -4.38 22.22 4.03
CA GLN A 135 -3.46 21.58 3.10
C GLN A 135 -2.17 21.11 3.81
N TRP A 136 -1.59 21.95 4.67
CA TRP A 136 -0.43 21.59 5.47
C TRP A 136 -0.71 20.45 6.46
N ILE A 137 -1.86 20.50 7.13
CA ILE A 137 -2.29 19.43 8.05
C ILE A 137 -2.44 18.11 7.28
N ARG A 138 -3.11 18.13 6.12
CA ARG A 138 -3.25 16.94 5.27
C ARG A 138 -1.89 16.35 4.88
N MET A 139 -0.94 17.20 4.53
CA MET A 139 0.40 16.78 4.16
C MET A 139 1.14 16.12 5.33
N LEU A 140 1.12 16.76 6.53
CA LEU A 140 1.68 16.17 7.74
C LEU A 140 1.07 14.79 8.03
N MET A 141 -0.26 14.70 8.00
CA MET A 141 -0.96 13.47 8.32
C MET A 141 -0.68 12.36 7.31
N CYS A 142 -0.56 12.69 6.02
CA CYS A 142 -0.19 11.75 4.97
C CYS A 142 1.25 11.25 5.14
N GLU A 143 2.22 12.11 5.45
CA GLU A 143 3.60 11.67 5.64
C GLU A 143 3.75 10.82 6.91
N MET A 144 3.07 11.15 8.00
CA MET A 144 3.01 10.29 9.19
C MET A 144 2.38 8.93 8.86
N ASN A 145 1.32 8.90 8.05
CA ASN A 145 0.74 7.65 7.57
C ASN A 145 1.72 6.86 6.69
N ARG A 146 2.49 7.51 5.82
CA ARG A 146 3.54 6.88 5.01
C ARG A 146 4.59 6.20 5.89
N LEU A 147 5.08 6.88 6.92
CA LEU A 147 5.98 6.28 7.91
C LEU A 147 5.39 5.02 8.54
N GLY A 148 4.15 5.10 9.01
CA GLY A 148 3.45 3.95 9.58
C GLY A 148 3.30 2.79 8.60
N SER A 149 3.05 3.06 7.32
CA SER A 149 2.95 2.07 6.25
C SER A 149 4.30 1.41 5.95
N HIS A 150 5.38 2.18 5.85
CA HIS A 150 6.72 1.64 5.62
C HIS A 150 7.22 0.79 6.80
N LEU A 151 6.96 1.20 8.03
CA LEU A 151 7.27 0.41 9.23
C LEU A 151 6.49 -0.92 9.25
N LEU A 152 5.23 -0.92 8.82
CA LEU A 152 4.44 -2.14 8.65
C LEU A 152 5.05 -3.06 7.59
N PHE A 153 5.43 -2.51 6.44
CA PHE A 153 6.07 -3.29 5.37
C PHE A 153 7.37 -3.94 5.85
N MET A 154 8.27 -3.18 6.48
CA MET A 154 9.53 -3.72 7.01
C MET A 154 9.30 -4.83 8.03
N ALA A 155 8.31 -4.67 8.92
CA ALA A 155 7.96 -5.65 9.92
C ALA A 155 7.46 -6.97 9.30
N THR A 156 6.47 -6.89 8.41
CA THR A 156 5.82 -8.06 7.81
C THR A 156 6.71 -8.76 6.80
N ASN A 157 7.40 -8.02 5.94
CA ASN A 157 8.33 -8.57 4.97
C ASN A 157 9.54 -9.23 5.66
N GLY A 158 10.04 -8.59 6.74
CA GLY A 158 11.05 -9.19 7.59
C GLY A 158 10.63 -10.55 8.14
N MET A 159 9.42 -10.64 8.68
CA MET A 159 8.85 -11.88 9.19
C MET A 159 8.71 -12.94 8.10
N ASP A 160 8.17 -12.59 6.93
CA ASP A 160 7.93 -13.50 5.82
C ASP A 160 9.21 -14.12 5.28
N LEU A 161 10.32 -13.40 5.35
CA LEU A 161 11.64 -13.85 4.91
C LEU A 161 12.48 -14.49 6.02
N GLY A 162 11.90 -14.71 7.19
CA GLY A 162 12.51 -15.45 8.29
C GLY A 162 13.13 -14.59 9.40
N ALA A 163 13.15 -13.27 9.28
CA ALA A 163 13.57 -12.36 10.34
C ALA A 163 12.39 -12.04 11.28
N VAL A 164 11.87 -13.05 11.98
CA VAL A 164 10.62 -12.97 12.77
C VAL A 164 10.63 -11.84 13.80
N SER A 165 11.78 -11.55 14.43
CA SER A 165 11.91 -10.46 15.40
C SER A 165 11.66 -9.08 14.80
N MET A 166 11.82 -8.89 13.50
CA MET A 166 11.52 -7.62 12.83
C MET A 166 10.06 -7.22 12.96
N MET A 167 9.16 -8.19 13.05
CA MET A 167 7.74 -7.91 13.32
C MET A 167 7.56 -7.11 14.61
N LEU A 168 8.28 -7.48 15.68
CA LEU A 168 8.21 -6.79 16.97
C LEU A 168 8.84 -5.40 16.91
N TYR A 169 9.99 -5.28 16.25
CA TYR A 169 10.72 -4.00 16.17
C TYR A 169 9.99 -2.98 15.29
N GLY A 170 9.58 -3.36 14.09
CA GLY A 170 8.83 -2.47 13.22
C GLY A 170 7.46 -2.07 13.81
N TRP A 171 6.81 -3.01 14.50
CA TRP A 171 5.53 -2.72 15.18
C TRP A 171 5.69 -1.77 16.36
N ARG A 172 6.78 -1.86 17.11
CA ARG A 172 7.09 -0.95 18.20
C ARG A 172 7.17 0.50 17.72
N GLU A 173 7.88 0.75 16.63
CA GLU A 173 8.01 2.11 16.08
C GLU A 173 6.69 2.58 15.43
N ARG A 174 6.00 1.68 14.73
CA ARG A 174 4.69 1.97 14.16
C ARG A 174 3.67 2.37 15.24
N GLU A 175 3.76 1.80 16.42
CA GLU A 175 2.89 2.12 17.55
C GLU A 175 2.96 3.60 17.96
N GLU A 176 4.14 4.21 17.92
CA GLU A 176 4.29 5.64 18.20
C GLU A 176 3.58 6.50 17.13
N VAL A 177 3.66 6.09 15.87
CA VAL A 177 2.91 6.74 14.77
C VAL A 177 1.40 6.59 14.98
N LEU A 178 0.92 5.39 15.33
CA LEU A 178 -0.50 5.16 15.58
C LEU A 178 -1.04 5.96 16.77
N ARG A 179 -0.25 6.14 17.83
CA ARG A 179 -0.59 7.02 18.96
C ARG A 179 -0.72 8.47 18.54
N PHE A 180 0.19 8.95 17.68
CA PHE A 180 0.07 10.28 17.10
C PHE A 180 -1.21 10.42 16.26
N LEU A 181 -1.49 9.47 15.38
CA LEU A 181 -2.70 9.49 14.56
C LEU A 181 -3.97 9.46 15.42
N GLU A 182 -4.00 8.64 16.48
CA GLU A 182 -5.11 8.59 17.44
C GLU A 182 -5.26 9.92 18.20
N MET A 183 -4.16 10.55 18.62
CA MET A 183 -4.20 11.86 19.29
C MET A 183 -4.86 12.94 18.41
N VAL A 184 -4.57 12.93 17.09
CA VAL A 184 -5.10 13.95 16.16
C VAL A 184 -6.51 13.62 15.70
N THR A 185 -6.81 12.35 15.42
CA THR A 185 -8.05 11.93 14.75
C THR A 185 -9.07 11.24 15.66
N GLY A 186 -8.64 10.82 16.84
CA GLY A 186 -9.41 9.98 17.76
C GLY A 186 -9.40 8.49 17.40
N LEU A 187 -8.76 8.10 16.30
CA LEU A 187 -8.70 6.72 15.80
C LEU A 187 -7.27 6.33 15.43
N ARG A 188 -6.91 5.10 15.71
CA ARG A 188 -5.60 4.53 15.35
C ARG A 188 -5.47 4.25 13.86
N MET A 189 -6.58 3.87 13.23
CA MET A 189 -6.69 3.54 11.79
C MET A 189 -8.09 3.93 11.29
N ASN A 190 -8.25 4.04 9.96
CA ASN A 190 -9.54 4.36 9.30
C ASN A 190 -10.15 5.66 9.83
N HIS A 191 -9.39 6.73 9.70
CA HIS A 191 -9.55 7.98 10.46
C HIS A 191 -10.76 8.81 10.07
N ASN A 192 -11.17 8.82 8.77
CA ASN A 192 -12.18 9.74 8.25
C ASN A 192 -11.89 11.21 8.65
N TYR A 193 -10.62 11.57 8.61
CA TYR A 193 -10.12 12.86 9.07
C TYR A 193 -9.99 13.88 7.94
N ILE A 194 -9.45 13.45 6.78
CA ILE A 194 -9.39 14.27 5.57
C ILE A 194 -10.73 14.16 4.88
N ARG A 195 -11.38 15.33 4.68
CA ARG A 195 -12.72 15.42 4.11
C ARG A 195 -12.76 16.48 3.02
N PRO A 196 -13.68 16.41 2.04
CA PRO A 196 -13.86 17.48 1.08
C PRO A 196 -14.03 18.84 1.77
N GLY A 197 -13.18 19.80 1.39
CA GLY A 197 -13.13 21.15 1.97
C GLY A 197 -12.11 21.34 3.10
N GLY A 198 -11.44 20.28 3.59
CA GLY A 198 -10.40 20.42 4.63
C GLY A 198 -10.12 19.18 5.45
N VAL A 199 -10.11 19.34 6.75
CA VAL A 199 -9.92 18.30 7.77
C VAL A 199 -11.02 18.37 8.82
N ALA A 200 -11.24 17.27 9.56
CA ALA A 200 -12.34 17.16 10.52
C ALA A 200 -12.14 18.08 11.75
N ALA A 201 -10.92 18.32 12.15
CA ALA A 201 -10.56 19.18 13.29
C ALA A 201 -9.12 19.69 13.11
N ASP A 202 -8.77 20.76 13.82
CA ASP A 202 -7.39 21.25 13.89
C ASP A 202 -6.51 20.34 14.75
N LEU A 203 -5.21 20.52 14.66
CA LEU A 203 -4.23 19.75 15.44
C LEU A 203 -4.39 20.07 16.94
N PRO A 204 -4.42 19.06 17.82
CA PRO A 204 -4.56 19.24 19.26
C PRO A 204 -3.26 19.77 19.88
N ASP A 205 -3.32 20.28 21.11
CA ASP A 205 -2.12 20.66 21.85
C ASP A 205 -1.19 19.45 22.05
N GLY A 206 0.12 19.68 21.93
CA GLY A 206 1.14 18.63 22.08
C GLY A 206 1.45 17.82 20.82
N TRP A 207 0.75 18.05 19.72
CA TRP A 207 1.02 17.34 18.46
C TRP A 207 2.46 17.48 17.97
N ARG A 208 3.04 18.69 18.11
CA ARG A 208 4.40 19.01 17.69
C ARG A 208 5.45 18.20 18.45
N ASP A 209 5.32 18.14 19.78
CA ASP A 209 6.25 17.40 20.62
C ASP A 209 6.23 15.90 20.31
N SER A 210 5.05 15.35 19.98
CA SER A 210 4.90 13.97 19.55
C SER A 210 5.60 13.70 18.23
N VAL A 211 5.45 14.57 17.23
CA VAL A 211 6.14 14.44 15.93
C VAL A 211 7.65 14.53 16.10
N ILE A 212 8.14 15.56 16.84
CA ILE A 212 9.58 15.74 17.09
C ILE A 212 10.17 14.49 17.76
N LYS A 213 9.51 13.94 18.78
CA LYS A 213 9.97 12.72 19.47
C LYS A 213 10.12 11.54 18.49
N ILE A 214 9.16 11.37 17.60
CA ILE A 214 9.20 10.30 16.56
C ILE A 214 10.40 10.53 15.64
N LEU A 215 10.57 11.74 15.11
CA LEU A 215 11.65 12.09 14.18
C LEU A 215 13.05 11.99 14.80
N GLU A 216 13.22 12.35 16.06
CA GLU A 216 14.49 12.18 16.79
C GLU A 216 14.87 10.72 17.01
N THR A 217 13.87 9.85 17.21
CA THR A 217 14.10 8.44 17.53
C THR A 217 14.27 7.59 16.27
N LEU A 218 13.53 7.88 15.21
CA LEU A 218 13.39 7.03 14.04
C LEU A 218 14.70 6.77 13.29
N PRO A 219 15.59 7.76 13.02
CA PRO A 219 16.83 7.52 12.28
C PRO A 219 17.71 6.46 12.93
N HIS A 220 17.80 6.48 14.27
CA HIS A 220 18.56 5.48 15.02
C HIS A 220 17.93 4.08 14.87
N ARG A 221 16.61 3.99 14.92
CA ARG A 221 15.88 2.73 14.76
C ARG A 221 15.99 2.16 13.35
N LEU A 222 15.95 3.02 12.34
CA LEU A 222 16.15 2.59 10.96
C LEU A 222 17.57 2.06 10.70
N ALA A 223 18.58 2.66 11.32
CA ALA A 223 19.95 2.14 11.28
C ALA A 223 20.08 0.77 11.98
N GLU A 224 19.34 0.53 13.08
CA GLU A 224 19.26 -0.80 13.70
C GLU A 224 18.60 -1.80 12.72
N PHE A 225 17.52 -1.41 12.03
CA PHE A 225 16.81 -2.27 11.07
C PHE A 225 17.68 -2.59 9.86
N ASP A 226 18.43 -1.63 9.35
CA ASP A 226 19.39 -1.87 8.27
C ASP A 226 20.44 -2.92 8.68
N THR A 227 20.97 -2.80 9.88
CA THR A 227 21.93 -3.80 10.43
C THR A 227 21.28 -5.19 10.58
N LEU A 228 20.04 -5.25 11.03
CA LEU A 228 19.32 -6.51 11.28
C LEU A 228 18.82 -7.20 10.01
N LEU A 229 18.58 -6.46 8.93
CA LEU A 229 18.10 -6.97 7.66
C LEU A 229 19.19 -6.93 6.59
N THR A 230 19.48 -5.74 6.06
CA THR A 230 20.37 -5.54 4.90
C THR A 230 21.80 -5.98 5.18
N GLY A 231 22.25 -5.86 6.44
CA GLY A 231 23.54 -6.32 6.92
C GLY A 231 23.69 -7.84 6.99
N GLN A 232 22.58 -8.62 6.92
CA GLN A 232 22.61 -10.06 7.09
C GLN A 232 22.83 -10.80 5.76
N PRO A 233 23.80 -11.71 5.66
CA PRO A 233 24.07 -12.46 4.42
C PRO A 233 22.85 -13.25 3.92
N ILE A 234 22.16 -13.97 4.81
CA ILE A 234 20.99 -14.79 4.46
C ILE A 234 19.87 -13.92 3.84
N TRP A 235 19.66 -12.73 4.38
CA TRP A 235 18.68 -11.78 3.86
C TRP A 235 19.05 -11.33 2.44
N ARG A 236 20.30 -10.94 2.25
CA ARG A 236 20.79 -10.51 0.93
C ARG A 236 20.71 -11.61 -0.11
N GLU A 237 21.12 -12.84 0.23
CA GLU A 237 21.06 -14.00 -0.67
C GLU A 237 19.63 -14.35 -1.09
N ARG A 238 18.64 -14.13 -0.22
CA ARG A 238 17.23 -14.38 -0.54
C ARG A 238 16.61 -13.34 -1.46
N LEU A 239 17.15 -12.15 -1.53
CA LEU A 239 16.53 -11.01 -2.21
C LEU A 239 17.35 -10.49 -3.39
N GLN A 240 18.68 -10.60 -3.35
CA GLN A 240 19.55 -10.03 -4.37
C GLN A 240 19.40 -10.80 -5.68
N GLY A 241 19.06 -10.07 -6.75
CA GLY A 241 18.81 -10.65 -8.05
C GLY A 241 17.51 -11.46 -8.14
N VAL A 242 16.66 -11.41 -7.11
CA VAL A 242 15.35 -12.08 -7.09
C VAL A 242 14.25 -11.08 -7.39
N GLY A 243 13.28 -11.49 -8.22
CA GLY A 243 12.14 -10.66 -8.58
C GLY A 243 12.52 -9.42 -9.38
N VAL A 244 13.59 -9.51 -10.17
CA VAL A 244 14.06 -8.41 -11.02
C VAL A 244 12.99 -8.04 -12.03
N ILE A 245 12.65 -6.74 -12.08
CA ILE A 245 11.72 -6.15 -13.04
C ILE A 245 12.38 -4.92 -13.67
N THR A 246 12.17 -4.73 -14.95
CA THR A 246 12.70 -3.57 -15.70
C THR A 246 11.75 -2.37 -15.62
N ALA A 247 12.25 -1.17 -15.87
CA ALA A 247 11.40 0.02 -15.95
C ALA A 247 10.34 -0.10 -17.05
N GLU A 248 10.68 -0.71 -18.18
CA GLU A 248 9.75 -0.94 -19.29
C GLU A 248 8.60 -1.87 -18.88
N GLU A 249 8.90 -2.97 -18.19
CA GLU A 249 7.89 -3.89 -17.67
C GLU A 249 7.02 -3.21 -16.60
N CYS A 250 7.61 -2.42 -15.70
CA CYS A 250 6.85 -1.63 -14.73
C CYS A 250 5.85 -0.70 -15.41
N LEU A 251 6.28 0.04 -16.43
CA LEU A 251 5.41 0.96 -17.17
C LEU A 251 4.31 0.20 -17.93
N ALA A 252 4.64 -0.93 -18.55
CA ALA A 252 3.68 -1.77 -19.27
C ALA A 252 2.60 -2.35 -18.34
N LEU A 253 2.96 -2.68 -17.09
CA LEU A 253 2.06 -3.22 -16.07
C LEU A 253 1.35 -2.13 -15.26
N GLY A 254 1.67 -0.84 -15.47
CA GLY A 254 1.14 0.26 -14.68
C GLY A 254 1.66 0.27 -13.24
N THR A 255 2.81 -0.32 -12.99
CA THR A 255 3.44 -0.34 -11.67
C THR A 255 4.05 1.02 -11.34
N THR A 256 3.84 1.51 -10.13
CA THR A 256 4.28 2.82 -9.66
C THR A 256 5.00 2.71 -8.30
N GLY A 257 5.37 3.87 -7.73
CA GLY A 257 5.91 3.97 -6.38
C GLY A 257 7.29 3.35 -6.23
N PRO A 258 7.61 2.77 -5.05
CA PRO A 258 8.92 2.23 -4.74
C PRO A 258 9.40 1.16 -5.73
N ILE A 259 8.49 0.34 -6.27
CA ILE A 259 8.83 -0.71 -7.25
C ILE A 259 9.36 -0.05 -8.53
N LEU A 260 8.67 0.94 -9.08
CA LEU A 260 9.14 1.65 -10.27
C LEU A 260 10.46 2.39 -9.99
N ARG A 261 10.58 3.05 -8.85
CA ARG A 261 11.82 3.75 -8.48
C ARG A 261 13.00 2.82 -8.22
N SER A 262 12.77 1.55 -7.84
CA SER A 262 13.83 0.56 -7.71
C SER A 262 14.53 0.23 -9.05
N THR A 263 13.85 0.47 -10.18
CA THR A 263 14.39 0.23 -11.53
C THR A 263 15.25 1.38 -12.07
N GLY A 264 15.42 2.46 -11.34
CA GLY A 264 16.12 3.66 -11.78
C GLY A 264 15.22 4.76 -12.37
N PHE A 265 13.90 4.52 -12.46
CA PHE A 265 12.96 5.50 -12.99
C PHE A 265 12.50 6.45 -11.87
N ALA A 266 13.04 7.67 -11.89
CA ALA A 266 12.78 8.70 -10.88
C ALA A 266 11.42 9.38 -11.13
N TRP A 267 10.33 8.72 -10.70
CA TRP A 267 8.98 9.26 -10.80
C TRP A 267 8.31 9.30 -9.43
N ASP A 268 7.96 10.51 -9.01
CA ASP A 268 7.26 10.78 -7.77
C ASP A 268 6.25 11.92 -7.98
N LEU A 269 4.97 11.62 -7.78
CA LEU A 269 3.89 12.58 -7.99
C LEU A 269 4.00 13.83 -7.13
N ARG A 270 4.70 13.76 -6.00
CA ARG A 270 4.97 14.93 -5.15
C ARG A 270 5.88 15.96 -5.85
N ARG A 271 6.71 15.51 -6.81
CA ARG A 271 7.59 16.34 -7.64
C ARG A 271 7.07 16.55 -9.06
N ASP A 272 6.62 15.48 -9.73
CA ASP A 272 6.26 15.52 -11.16
C ASP A 272 4.86 16.09 -11.42
N GLN A 273 3.94 15.93 -10.47
CA GLN A 273 2.59 16.49 -10.50
C GLN A 273 2.16 16.91 -9.08
N PRO A 274 2.78 17.97 -8.55
CA PRO A 274 2.61 18.36 -7.16
C PRO A 274 1.13 18.59 -6.80
N TYR A 275 0.80 18.18 -5.60
CA TYR A 275 -0.52 18.38 -4.99
C TYR A 275 -0.34 18.91 -3.57
N LEU A 276 -1.37 19.48 -2.96
CA LEU A 276 -1.29 20.19 -1.69
C LEU A 276 -0.19 21.27 -1.74
N ARG A 277 0.76 21.19 -0.82
CA ARG A 277 1.89 22.15 -0.68
C ARG A 277 3.25 21.46 -0.88
N TYR A 278 3.32 20.37 -1.65
CA TYR A 278 4.60 19.70 -1.90
C TYR A 278 5.58 20.53 -2.71
N ASP A 279 5.10 21.52 -3.48
CA ASP A 279 5.96 22.50 -4.18
C ASP A 279 6.76 23.40 -3.23
N ASP A 280 6.28 23.58 -2.01
CA ASP A 280 6.91 24.44 -1.01
C ASP A 280 7.96 23.70 -0.16
N VAL A 281 8.14 22.40 -0.41
CA VAL A 281 9.00 21.51 0.37
C VAL A 281 10.12 20.96 -0.51
N ASP A 282 11.35 21.05 -0.01
CA ASP A 282 12.49 20.43 -0.67
C ASP A 282 12.75 19.03 -0.09
N PHE A 283 12.79 18.02 -0.98
CA PHE A 283 13.10 16.62 -0.63
C PHE A 283 13.65 15.91 -1.86
N ASP A 284 14.44 14.87 -1.64
CA ASP A 284 15.01 14.04 -2.70
C ASP A 284 14.09 12.88 -3.06
N VAL A 285 14.02 12.53 -4.33
CA VAL A 285 13.35 11.31 -4.79
C VAL A 285 14.34 10.16 -4.70
N VAL A 286 14.07 9.22 -3.81
CA VAL A 286 14.92 8.04 -3.63
C VAL A 286 14.73 7.07 -4.79
N VAL A 287 15.84 6.70 -5.46
CA VAL A 287 15.84 5.87 -6.67
C VAL A 287 16.85 4.72 -6.51
N GLY A 288 16.44 3.51 -6.85
CA GLY A 288 17.33 2.34 -6.94
C GLY A 288 17.96 2.19 -8.32
N THR A 289 18.65 1.06 -8.57
CA THR A 289 19.36 0.82 -9.83
C THR A 289 19.15 -0.56 -10.45
N TYR A 290 18.71 -1.55 -9.67
CA TYR A 290 18.70 -2.96 -10.14
C TYR A 290 17.29 -3.55 -10.28
N GLY A 291 16.25 -2.89 -9.75
CA GLY A 291 14.87 -3.38 -9.83
C GLY A 291 14.61 -4.69 -9.11
N ASP A 292 15.44 -5.09 -8.17
CA ASP A 292 15.29 -6.31 -7.40
C ASP A 292 14.65 -6.09 -6.02
N CYS A 293 14.38 -7.19 -5.31
CA CYS A 293 13.72 -7.14 -4.00
C CYS A 293 14.57 -6.46 -2.91
N VAL A 294 15.90 -6.44 -3.01
CA VAL A 294 16.79 -5.73 -2.07
C VAL A 294 16.59 -4.23 -2.19
N LEU A 295 16.58 -3.72 -3.42
CA LEU A 295 16.44 -2.29 -3.67
C LEU A 295 15.03 -1.78 -3.37
N LEU A 296 14.02 -2.60 -3.59
CA LEU A 296 12.66 -2.26 -3.16
C LEU A 296 12.61 -1.97 -1.66
N LEU A 297 13.23 -2.85 -0.84
CA LEU A 297 13.29 -2.68 0.61
C LEU A 297 14.18 -1.49 1.01
N ALA A 298 15.37 -1.38 0.39
CA ALA A 298 16.30 -0.29 0.67
C ALA A 298 15.69 1.08 0.33
N ASN A 299 14.94 1.18 -0.77
CA ASN A 299 14.24 2.41 -1.13
C ASN A 299 13.20 2.79 -0.08
N GLN A 300 12.43 1.84 0.45
CA GLN A 300 11.44 2.15 1.50
C GLN A 300 12.10 2.57 2.81
N VAL A 301 13.22 1.95 3.19
CA VAL A 301 14.00 2.38 4.36
C VAL A 301 14.58 3.78 4.12
N ALA A 302 15.14 4.03 2.94
CA ALA A 302 15.67 5.34 2.58
C ALA A 302 14.57 6.41 2.51
N GLU A 303 13.41 6.11 1.93
CA GLU A 303 12.26 7.01 1.94
C GLU A 303 11.78 7.33 3.37
N ALA A 304 11.81 6.35 4.27
CA ALA A 304 11.48 6.57 5.67
C ALA A 304 12.52 7.45 6.39
N ILE A 305 13.82 7.34 6.00
CA ILE A 305 14.90 8.19 6.54
C ILE A 305 14.82 9.60 5.93
N HIS A 306 14.60 9.70 4.63
CA HIS A 306 14.51 10.97 3.90
C HIS A 306 13.13 11.63 3.98
N ALA A 307 12.14 10.97 4.56
CA ALA A 307 10.97 11.64 5.12
C ALA A 307 11.38 12.48 6.36
N GLU A 308 12.56 13.12 6.29
CA GLU A 308 12.83 14.27 7.12
C GLU A 308 11.70 15.25 6.83
N PHE A 309 10.76 15.30 7.78
CA PHE A 309 9.79 16.37 7.78
C PHE A 309 10.58 17.66 7.73
N PRO A 310 10.55 18.40 6.63
CA PRO A 310 11.34 19.60 6.56
C PRO A 310 10.96 20.44 7.76
N ASP A 311 11.93 21.04 8.40
CA ASP A 311 11.72 22.04 9.47
C ASP A 311 10.65 23.06 9.07
N THR A 312 10.53 23.29 7.77
CA THR A 312 9.51 24.08 7.10
C THR A 312 8.07 23.61 7.38
N LEU A 313 7.78 22.31 7.32
CA LEU A 313 6.43 21.79 7.55
C LEU A 313 6.04 21.93 9.03
N VAL A 314 6.94 21.55 9.94
CA VAL A 314 6.71 21.68 11.39
C VAL A 314 6.69 23.15 11.79
N GLY A 315 7.57 23.99 11.20
CA GLY A 315 7.64 25.43 11.41
C GLY A 315 6.34 26.13 10.98
N PHE A 316 5.87 25.88 9.76
CA PHE A 316 4.66 26.51 9.25
C PHE A 316 3.42 26.19 10.11
N LEU A 317 3.25 24.93 10.51
CA LEU A 317 2.13 24.52 11.35
C LEU A 317 2.22 25.10 12.76
N ALA A 318 3.43 25.32 13.28
CA ALA A 318 3.65 25.90 14.60
C ALA A 318 3.40 27.42 14.64
N TYR A 319 3.77 28.15 13.58
CA TYR A 319 3.70 29.61 13.51
C TYR A 319 2.46 30.14 12.78
N GLY A 320 1.79 29.33 12.00
CA GLY A 320 0.61 29.69 11.22
C GLY A 320 -0.69 29.83 12.06
N ARG A 321 -0.61 30.34 13.28
CA ARG A 321 -1.76 30.88 14.01
C ARG A 321 -1.91 32.35 13.62
N ALA A 322 -2.58 32.61 12.52
CA ALA A 322 -3.19 33.89 12.22
C ALA A 322 -4.57 33.66 11.61
#